data_369d7d516efc8e7f1bd9d645233fba39
#
_entry.id   369d7d516efc8e7f1bd9d645233fba39
#
_cell.length_a   1.000
_cell.length_b   1.000
_cell.length_c   1.000
_cell.angle_alpha   90.00
_cell.angle_beta   90.00
_cell.angle_gamma   90.00
#
_symmetry.space_group_name_H-M   'P 1'
#
loop_
_entity.id
_entity.type
_entity.pdbx_description
1 polymer ?
#
loop_
_entity_poly.entity_id
_entity_poly.type
_entity_poly.pdbx_seq_one_letter_code
_entity_poly.pdbx_strand_id
1 'polypeptide(L)'
;MKQTGIFKGRAEVLYNYGRYGWTRGGGKVWHGGLDLVGLDDTTVRMPYYKGKRITGRVVRARIVTDRRDKTWEWGWYVCVQLDSAQTPDAVNFLYFAHCEKLLVQAGQTVTSGDALAVMGNTGNAAGGYKHCHLEVRATAGGTGLDPTAYAGCENAVGIYGAAAKLQTITIGPVSQGDADAVKALCDARGLTAAGLYTSKWV
;
A
#
# COMPACT_ATOMS: atom_id res chain seq x y z
N MET A 1 -5.73 7.41 -10.35
CA MET A 1 -4.31 6.96 -10.34
C MET A 1 -4.27 5.47 -10.64
N LYS A 2 -3.29 5.03 -11.44
CA LYS A 2 -3.04 3.60 -11.68
C LYS A 2 -2.39 3.00 -10.42
N GLN A 3 -2.74 1.77 -10.08
CA GLN A 3 -2.08 1.05 -8.99
C GLN A 3 -0.68 0.64 -9.40
N THR A 4 0.29 0.95 -8.54
CA THR A 4 1.68 0.51 -8.64
C THR A 4 1.94 -0.41 -7.45
N GLY A 5 2.07 -1.72 -7.70
CA GLY A 5 2.21 -2.71 -6.63
C GLY A 5 1.03 -2.70 -5.65
N ILE A 6 1.31 -2.38 -4.39
CA ILE A 6 0.32 -2.37 -3.30
C ILE A 6 -0.32 -0.99 -3.07
N PHE A 7 0.11 0.06 -3.78
CA PHE A 7 -0.45 1.41 -3.66
C PHE A 7 -1.00 1.93 -5.00
N LYS A 8 -1.85 2.94 -4.97
CA LYS A 8 -2.21 3.74 -6.15
C LYS A 8 -1.27 4.94 -6.26
N GLY A 9 -0.81 5.24 -7.50
CA GLY A 9 0.15 6.32 -7.74
C GLY A 9 1.58 5.88 -7.48
N ARG A 10 2.37 6.78 -6.86
CA ARG A 10 3.78 6.53 -6.59
C ARG A 10 3.97 5.76 -5.27
N ALA A 11 4.97 4.89 -5.28
CA ALA A 11 5.48 4.23 -4.09
C ALA A 11 7.00 4.45 -4.00
N GLU A 12 7.55 4.40 -2.79
CA GLU A 12 8.96 4.63 -2.54
C GLU A 12 9.54 3.51 -1.68
N VAL A 13 10.74 3.06 -2.05
CA VAL A 13 11.66 2.34 -1.16
C VAL A 13 12.62 3.38 -0.60
N LEU A 14 12.36 3.84 0.61
CA LEU A 14 13.00 5.04 1.18
C LEU A 14 14.45 4.80 1.60
N TYR A 15 14.75 3.60 2.14
CA TYR A 15 16.06 3.30 2.71
C TYR A 15 16.62 1.98 2.21
N ASN A 16 17.96 1.88 2.18
CA ASN A 16 18.65 0.66 1.78
C ASN A 16 18.29 -0.55 2.67
N TYR A 17 18.09 -0.33 3.96
CA TYR A 17 17.69 -1.37 4.91
C TYR A 17 16.20 -1.81 4.78
N GLY A 18 15.38 -1.07 4.04
CA GLY A 18 14.01 -1.44 3.68
C GLY A 18 13.93 -2.39 2.49
N ARG A 19 15.04 -2.66 1.81
CA ARG A 19 15.12 -3.59 0.69
C ARG A 19 15.09 -5.05 1.18
N TYR A 20 14.57 -5.93 0.34
CA TYR A 20 14.62 -7.37 0.55
C TYR A 20 16.05 -7.90 0.49
N GLY A 21 16.37 -8.88 1.32
CA GLY A 21 17.67 -9.55 1.33
C GLY A 21 18.59 -9.13 2.48
N TRP A 22 19.89 -9.32 2.32
CA TRP A 22 20.93 -8.95 3.29
C TRP A 22 21.19 -7.44 3.25
N THR A 23 20.29 -6.64 3.80
CA THR A 23 20.29 -5.17 3.66
C THR A 23 20.37 -4.43 4.99
N ARG A 24 20.12 -5.10 6.10
CA ARG A 24 20.15 -4.54 7.45
C ARG A 24 21.49 -4.81 8.14
N GLY A 25 21.83 -4.05 9.19
CA GLY A 25 23.06 -4.23 9.97
C GLY A 25 24.34 -4.19 9.13
N GLY A 26 24.42 -3.31 8.11
CA GLY A 26 25.56 -3.26 7.19
C GLY A 26 25.68 -4.50 6.29
N GLY A 27 24.57 -5.13 5.94
CA GLY A 27 24.53 -6.33 5.08
C GLY A 27 24.65 -7.65 5.87
N LYS A 28 24.56 -7.61 7.19
CA LYS A 28 24.72 -8.80 8.05
C LYS A 28 23.39 -9.38 8.53
N VAL A 29 22.28 -8.65 8.38
CA VAL A 29 20.95 -9.06 8.84
C VAL A 29 20.02 -9.14 7.65
N TRP A 30 19.31 -10.25 7.58
CA TRP A 30 18.32 -10.54 6.55
C TRP A 30 17.04 -9.73 6.77
N HIS A 31 16.50 -9.14 5.70
CA HIS A 31 15.19 -8.54 5.65
C HIS A 31 14.27 -9.38 4.74
N GLY A 32 13.23 -9.98 5.32
CA GLY A 32 12.36 -10.95 4.64
C GLY A 32 11.36 -10.35 3.65
N GLY A 33 11.27 -9.03 3.53
CA GLY A 33 10.32 -8.34 2.68
C GLY A 33 10.87 -7.04 2.12
N LEU A 34 9.97 -6.19 1.65
CA LEU A 34 10.27 -4.87 1.09
C LEU A 34 9.43 -3.83 1.81
N ASP A 35 10.07 -2.80 2.35
CA ASP A 35 9.41 -1.69 3.05
C ASP A 35 9.02 -0.61 2.04
N LEU A 36 7.73 -0.41 1.84
CA LEU A 36 7.16 0.46 0.83
C LEU A 36 6.38 1.61 1.45
N VAL A 37 6.64 2.82 0.99
CA VAL A 37 5.91 4.04 1.36
C VAL A 37 5.01 4.45 0.20
N GLY A 38 3.71 4.55 0.45
CA GLY A 38 2.75 5.11 -0.51
C GLY A 38 2.80 6.65 -0.46
N LEU A 39 3.20 7.29 -1.57
CA LEU A 39 3.36 8.75 -1.64
C LEU A 39 2.07 9.48 -1.99
N ASP A 40 1.22 8.89 -2.82
CA ASP A 40 0.00 9.51 -3.31
C ASP A 40 -1.26 8.89 -2.67
N ASP A 41 -1.18 7.66 -2.18
CA ASP A 41 -2.25 6.92 -1.50
C ASP A 41 -1.64 6.00 -0.45
N THR A 42 -2.09 6.09 0.78
CA THR A 42 -1.62 5.24 1.90
C THR A 42 -2.42 3.95 2.06
N THR A 43 -3.44 3.74 1.22
CA THR A 43 -4.25 2.52 1.23
C THR A 43 -3.47 1.36 0.63
N VAL A 44 -3.15 0.39 1.46
CA VAL A 44 -2.54 -0.89 1.06
C VAL A 44 -3.57 -1.75 0.35
N ARG A 45 -3.24 -2.24 -0.84
CA ARG A 45 -4.17 -2.98 -1.70
C ARG A 45 -3.61 -4.34 -2.09
N MET A 46 -4.53 -5.25 -2.41
CA MET A 46 -4.17 -6.52 -3.05
C MET A 46 -3.40 -6.23 -4.35
N PRO A 47 -2.15 -6.72 -4.50
CA PRO A 47 -1.33 -6.41 -5.66
C PRO A 47 -1.77 -7.15 -6.93
N TYR A 48 -1.14 -6.75 -8.04
CA TYR A 48 -1.12 -7.53 -9.27
C TYR A 48 0.19 -8.33 -9.32
N TYR A 49 0.18 -9.53 -9.86
CA TYR A 49 1.40 -10.27 -10.17
C TYR A 49 1.92 -9.85 -11.55
N LYS A 50 3.01 -9.07 -11.60
CA LYS A 50 3.57 -8.55 -12.89
C LYS A 50 2.48 -7.98 -13.82
N GLY A 51 1.50 -7.25 -13.23
CA GLY A 51 0.39 -6.65 -13.96
C GLY A 51 -0.80 -7.56 -14.24
N LYS A 52 -0.73 -8.86 -13.94
CA LYS A 52 -1.85 -9.79 -14.02
C LYS A 52 -2.68 -9.76 -12.75
N ARG A 53 -4.01 -9.82 -12.90
CA ARG A 53 -4.93 -9.91 -11.77
C ARG A 53 -4.76 -11.25 -11.06
N ILE A 54 -4.74 -11.22 -9.74
CA ILE A 54 -4.70 -12.38 -8.85
C ILE A 54 -5.80 -12.28 -7.81
N THR A 55 -6.21 -13.43 -7.27
CA THR A 55 -7.19 -13.54 -6.20
C THR A 55 -6.63 -14.34 -5.04
N GLY A 56 -7.22 -14.16 -3.87
CA GLY A 56 -6.84 -14.89 -2.68
C GLY A 56 -7.86 -14.74 -1.58
N ARG A 57 -7.61 -15.44 -0.48
CA ARG A 57 -8.43 -15.38 0.72
C ARG A 57 -7.64 -14.75 1.85
N VAL A 58 -8.22 -13.80 2.55
CA VAL A 58 -7.67 -13.28 3.80
C VAL A 58 -7.68 -14.39 4.85
N VAL A 59 -6.52 -14.89 5.21
CA VAL A 59 -6.38 -15.96 6.23
C VAL A 59 -6.07 -15.38 7.61
N ARG A 60 -5.55 -14.15 7.67
CA ARG A 60 -5.35 -13.42 8.92
C ARG A 60 -5.57 -11.92 8.69
N ALA A 61 -6.26 -11.28 9.63
CA ALA A 61 -6.34 -9.84 9.78
C ALA A 61 -6.23 -9.60 11.30
N ARG A 62 -5.03 -9.20 11.78
CA ARG A 62 -4.70 -9.21 13.20
C ARG A 62 -4.22 -7.84 13.68
N ILE A 63 -4.70 -7.47 14.85
CA ILE A 63 -4.19 -6.36 15.66
C ILE A 63 -3.35 -6.98 16.78
N VAL A 64 -2.03 -6.87 16.68
CA VAL A 64 -1.10 -7.45 17.63
C VAL A 64 -0.43 -6.35 18.43
N THR A 65 -0.72 -6.32 19.73
CA THR A 65 -0.17 -5.35 20.69
C THR A 65 0.64 -6.01 21.81
N ASP A 66 0.43 -7.31 22.04
CA ASP A 66 1.15 -8.07 23.05
C ASP A 66 2.54 -8.50 22.52
N ARG A 67 3.59 -8.04 23.18
CA ARG A 67 4.99 -8.37 22.84
C ARG A 67 5.34 -9.85 22.99
N ARG A 68 4.52 -10.64 23.70
CA ARG A 68 4.69 -12.09 23.82
C ARG A 68 4.17 -12.86 22.60
N ASP A 69 3.35 -12.22 21.75
CA ASP A 69 2.92 -12.81 20.49
C ASP A 69 4.11 -12.90 19.53
N LYS A 70 4.33 -14.06 18.93
CA LYS A 70 5.44 -14.28 17.99
C LYS A 70 5.39 -13.40 16.73
N THR A 71 4.22 -12.79 16.47
CA THR A 71 4.02 -11.87 15.35
C THR A 71 3.97 -10.41 15.80
N TRP A 72 4.35 -10.10 17.05
CA TRP A 72 4.31 -8.75 17.60
C TRP A 72 5.09 -7.74 16.72
N GLU A 73 6.22 -8.16 16.17
CA GLU A 73 7.05 -7.29 15.34
C GLU A 73 6.28 -6.74 14.12
N TRP A 74 5.32 -7.48 13.61
CA TRP A 74 4.49 -7.05 12.47
C TRP A 74 3.41 -6.04 12.84
N GLY A 75 3.06 -5.92 14.13
CA GLY A 75 2.01 -5.06 14.62
C GLY A 75 0.64 -5.44 14.05
N TRP A 76 -0.04 -4.51 13.40
CA TRP A 76 -1.29 -4.79 12.70
C TRP A 76 -0.98 -5.26 11.28
N TYR A 77 -1.51 -6.41 10.93
CA TYR A 77 -1.18 -6.99 9.63
C TYR A 77 -2.32 -7.79 9.00
N VAL A 78 -2.28 -7.87 7.67
CA VAL A 78 -3.13 -8.74 6.86
C VAL A 78 -2.25 -9.82 6.23
N CYS A 79 -2.76 -11.05 6.20
CA CYS A 79 -2.19 -12.17 5.44
C CYS A 79 -3.24 -12.68 4.45
N VAL A 80 -2.88 -12.70 3.17
CA VAL A 80 -3.68 -13.26 2.10
C VAL A 80 -3.02 -14.53 1.59
N GLN A 81 -3.76 -15.63 1.57
CA GLN A 81 -3.39 -16.85 0.87
C GLN A 81 -3.90 -16.74 -0.57
N LEU A 82 -3.01 -16.90 -1.53
CA LEU A 82 -3.36 -16.91 -2.94
C LEU A 82 -4.13 -18.19 -3.30
N ASP A 83 -5.04 -18.08 -4.24
CA ASP A 83 -5.60 -19.26 -4.89
C ASP A 83 -4.49 -19.98 -5.68
N SER A 84 -4.52 -21.29 -5.70
CA SER A 84 -3.48 -22.10 -6.34
C SER A 84 -3.36 -21.81 -7.84
N ALA A 85 -2.16 -22.02 -8.39
CA ALA A 85 -1.85 -21.96 -9.82
C ALA A 85 -2.05 -20.59 -10.52
N GLN A 86 -2.17 -19.47 -9.79
CA GLN A 86 -2.28 -18.14 -10.41
C GLN A 86 -0.93 -17.53 -10.79
N THR A 87 0.12 -17.88 -10.08
CA THR A 87 1.49 -17.38 -10.30
C THR A 87 2.43 -18.55 -10.55
N PRO A 88 3.42 -18.40 -11.44
CA PRO A 88 4.37 -19.47 -11.75
C PRO A 88 5.48 -19.62 -10.70
N ASP A 89 5.52 -18.73 -9.70
CA ASP A 89 6.50 -18.80 -8.60
C ASP A 89 5.97 -19.65 -7.43
N ALA A 90 6.80 -19.83 -6.42
CA ALA A 90 6.46 -20.61 -5.22
C ALA A 90 5.61 -19.83 -4.21
N VAL A 91 5.23 -18.57 -4.49
CA VAL A 91 4.52 -17.73 -3.53
C VAL A 91 3.07 -18.15 -3.39
N ASN A 92 2.64 -18.41 -2.15
CA ASN A 92 1.26 -18.73 -1.80
C ASN A 92 0.69 -17.78 -0.74
N PHE A 93 1.51 -17.00 -0.05
CA PHE A 93 1.09 -16.10 1.02
C PHE A 93 1.69 -14.71 0.82
N LEU A 94 0.83 -13.69 0.98
CA LEU A 94 1.21 -12.28 0.98
C LEU A 94 0.94 -11.69 2.36
N TYR A 95 1.92 -11.02 2.94
CA TYR A 95 1.82 -10.35 4.24
C TYR A 95 2.01 -8.86 4.07
N PHE A 96 1.12 -8.09 4.71
CA PHE A 96 1.10 -6.63 4.71
C PHE A 96 1.14 -6.17 6.16
N ALA A 97 2.32 -5.79 6.66
CA ALA A 97 2.54 -5.47 8.07
C ALA A 97 2.68 -3.97 8.35
N HIS A 98 2.75 -3.63 9.63
CA HIS A 98 2.85 -2.29 10.21
C HIS A 98 1.66 -1.37 9.91
N CYS A 99 0.49 -1.94 9.59
CA CYS A 99 -0.72 -1.19 9.28
C CYS A 99 -1.22 -0.38 10.49
N GLU A 100 -1.88 0.76 10.24
CA GLU A 100 -2.58 1.52 11.29
C GLU A 100 -4.10 1.31 11.27
N LYS A 101 -4.63 0.72 10.20
CA LYS A 101 -6.05 0.34 10.07
C LYS A 101 -6.17 -0.89 9.19
N LEU A 102 -6.99 -1.85 9.60
CA LEU A 102 -7.37 -3.01 8.79
C LEU A 102 -8.73 -2.74 8.14
N LEU A 103 -8.86 -3.03 6.85
CA LEU A 103 -10.07 -2.79 6.05
C LEU A 103 -10.77 -4.10 5.64
N VAL A 104 -10.17 -5.23 6.00
CA VAL A 104 -10.66 -6.58 5.70
C VAL A 104 -10.68 -7.45 6.95
N GLN A 105 -11.40 -8.57 6.88
CA GLN A 105 -11.48 -9.59 7.93
C GLN A 105 -11.05 -10.96 7.38
N ALA A 106 -10.59 -11.83 8.28
CA ALA A 106 -10.29 -13.22 7.93
C ALA A 106 -11.52 -13.90 7.33
N GLY A 107 -11.29 -14.70 6.29
CA GLY A 107 -12.34 -15.37 5.53
C GLY A 107 -12.79 -14.64 4.27
N GLN A 108 -12.53 -13.35 4.12
CA GLN A 108 -12.90 -12.60 2.90
C GLN A 108 -12.06 -13.03 1.69
N THR A 109 -12.70 -13.13 0.54
CA THR A 109 -12.02 -13.22 -0.76
C THR A 109 -11.67 -11.82 -1.23
N VAL A 110 -10.46 -11.65 -1.73
CA VAL A 110 -9.93 -10.39 -2.24
C VAL A 110 -9.28 -10.60 -3.60
N THR A 111 -9.33 -9.58 -4.42
CA THR A 111 -8.74 -9.57 -5.77
C THR A 111 -7.90 -8.32 -5.97
N SER A 112 -6.97 -8.37 -6.91
CA SER A 112 -6.09 -7.22 -7.22
C SER A 112 -6.86 -5.91 -7.31
N GLY A 113 -6.44 -4.92 -6.54
CA GLY A 113 -7.06 -3.61 -6.41
C GLY A 113 -7.90 -3.40 -5.15
N ASP A 114 -8.35 -4.46 -4.50
CA ASP A 114 -9.15 -4.37 -3.27
C ASP A 114 -8.33 -3.78 -2.13
N ALA A 115 -8.94 -2.88 -1.36
CA ALA A 115 -8.31 -2.26 -0.19
C ALA A 115 -8.21 -3.28 0.95
N LEU A 116 -7.01 -3.46 1.50
CA LEU A 116 -6.72 -4.41 2.58
C LEU A 116 -6.52 -3.72 3.93
N ALA A 117 -5.78 -2.60 3.91
CA ALA A 117 -5.38 -1.89 5.11
C ALA A 117 -4.97 -0.44 4.78
N VAL A 118 -4.62 0.33 5.81
CA VAL A 118 -3.94 1.62 5.69
C VAL A 118 -2.52 1.47 6.22
N MET A 119 -1.55 1.97 5.48
CA MET A 119 -0.14 2.02 5.84
C MET A 119 0.07 2.74 7.17
N GLY A 120 0.91 2.20 8.03
CA GLY A 120 1.18 2.75 9.35
C GLY A 120 2.61 2.49 9.82
N ASN A 121 2.80 2.44 11.12
CA ASN A 121 4.08 2.14 11.77
C ASN A 121 3.88 1.36 13.08
N THR A 122 2.94 0.43 13.12
CA THR A 122 2.69 -0.41 14.31
C THR A 122 3.73 -1.53 14.46
N GLY A 123 3.74 -2.21 15.60
CA GLY A 123 4.71 -3.26 15.90
C GLY A 123 6.11 -2.71 16.17
N ASN A 124 7.14 -3.35 15.65
CA ASN A 124 8.52 -2.89 15.82
C ASN A 124 8.87 -1.64 15.00
N ALA A 125 7.99 -1.20 14.09
CA ALA A 125 8.12 0.07 13.37
C ALA A 125 7.63 1.29 14.18
N ALA A 126 7.09 1.09 15.39
CA ALA A 126 6.57 2.15 16.23
C ALA A 126 7.62 3.22 16.53
N GLY A 127 7.24 4.50 16.33
CA GLY A 127 8.16 5.64 16.47
C GLY A 127 9.03 5.92 15.24
N GLY A 128 9.01 5.05 14.23
CA GLY A 128 9.67 5.26 12.95
C GLY A 128 8.72 5.82 11.87
N TYR A 129 9.21 5.86 10.64
CA TYR A 129 8.41 6.31 9.49
C TYR A 129 7.29 5.32 9.16
N LYS A 130 6.19 5.84 8.61
CA LYS A 130 5.08 4.99 8.14
C LYS A 130 5.48 4.29 6.85
N HIS A 131 5.27 2.98 6.80
CA HIS A 131 5.49 2.14 5.62
C HIS A 131 4.62 0.89 5.70
N CYS A 132 4.48 0.17 4.61
CA CYS A 132 3.98 -1.20 4.61
C CYS A 132 5.15 -2.14 4.36
N HIS A 133 5.41 -3.06 5.28
CA HIS A 133 6.30 -4.18 5.04
C HIS A 133 5.55 -5.24 4.24
N LEU A 134 5.89 -5.37 2.96
CA LEU A 134 5.38 -6.41 2.07
C LEU A 134 6.31 -7.61 2.12
N GLU A 135 5.80 -8.74 2.59
CA GLU A 135 6.52 -10.02 2.57
C GLU A 135 5.71 -11.07 1.82
N VAL A 136 6.38 -11.91 1.03
CA VAL A 136 5.76 -13.00 0.28
C VAL A 136 6.43 -14.32 0.64
N ARG A 137 5.65 -15.41 0.77
CA ARG A 137 6.15 -16.70 1.26
C ARG A 137 5.54 -17.87 0.50
N ALA A 138 6.27 -18.99 0.44
CA ALA A 138 5.74 -20.24 -0.09
C ALA A 138 4.75 -20.90 0.89
N THR A 139 5.05 -20.86 2.19
CA THR A 139 4.21 -21.38 3.27
C THR A 139 3.97 -20.32 4.33
N ALA A 140 2.92 -20.44 5.11
CA ALA A 140 2.54 -19.44 6.11
C ALA A 140 3.64 -19.18 7.16
N GLY A 141 4.49 -20.16 7.49
CA GLY A 141 5.61 -20.05 8.43
C GLY A 141 6.98 -20.02 7.74
N GLY A 142 7.03 -19.94 6.43
CA GLY A 142 8.27 -19.98 5.66
C GLY A 142 9.08 -18.69 5.71
N THR A 143 10.28 -18.73 5.19
CA THR A 143 11.14 -17.55 4.97
C THR A 143 10.58 -16.69 3.86
N GLY A 144 10.73 -15.37 3.97
CA GLY A 144 10.36 -14.42 2.93
C GLY A 144 11.11 -14.69 1.62
N LEU A 145 10.36 -14.62 0.51
CA LEU A 145 10.86 -14.69 -0.85
C LEU A 145 10.91 -13.27 -1.45
N ASP A 146 11.53 -13.11 -2.61
CA ASP A 146 11.61 -11.81 -3.31
C ASP A 146 10.21 -11.29 -3.66
N PRO A 147 9.78 -10.13 -3.12
CA PRO A 147 8.44 -9.58 -3.34
C PRO A 147 8.31 -8.72 -4.60
N THR A 148 9.34 -8.51 -5.40
CA THR A 148 9.36 -7.55 -6.53
C THR A 148 8.26 -7.81 -7.55
N ALA A 149 7.90 -9.07 -7.80
CA ALA A 149 6.82 -9.43 -8.71
C ALA A 149 5.42 -8.92 -8.26
N TYR A 150 5.26 -8.66 -6.97
CA TYR A 150 4.02 -8.18 -6.32
C TYR A 150 4.14 -6.70 -5.92
N ALA A 151 5.32 -6.24 -5.59
CA ALA A 151 5.59 -4.87 -5.15
C ALA A 151 5.34 -3.83 -6.25
N GLY A 152 5.47 -4.22 -7.52
CA GLY A 152 5.35 -3.31 -8.66
C GLY A 152 6.52 -2.34 -8.78
N CYS A 153 7.63 -2.63 -8.12
CA CYS A 153 8.87 -1.86 -8.15
C CYS A 153 10.09 -2.77 -8.02
N GLU A 154 11.26 -2.24 -8.29
CA GLU A 154 12.52 -2.92 -8.10
C GLU A 154 12.92 -3.02 -6.63
N ASN A 155 13.76 -3.98 -6.28
CA ASN A 155 14.37 -4.09 -4.96
C ASN A 155 15.56 -3.10 -4.83
N ALA A 156 15.29 -1.82 -5.01
CA ALA A 156 16.25 -0.73 -4.95
C ALA A 156 15.63 0.50 -4.29
N VAL A 157 16.47 1.36 -3.69
CA VAL A 157 16.02 2.66 -3.17
C VAL A 157 15.58 3.53 -4.34
N GLY A 158 14.40 4.17 -4.21
CA GLY A 158 13.87 5.03 -5.26
C GLY A 158 12.36 5.21 -5.21
N ILE A 159 11.87 6.11 -6.06
CA ILE A 159 10.44 6.38 -6.26
C ILE A 159 10.00 5.71 -7.55
N TYR A 160 8.92 4.93 -7.48
CA TYR A 160 8.37 4.11 -8.54
C TYR A 160 6.93 4.49 -8.85
N GLY A 161 6.51 4.27 -10.09
CA GLY A 161 5.17 4.63 -10.56
C GLY A 161 5.10 6.06 -11.09
N ALA A 162 3.95 6.41 -11.66
CA ALA A 162 3.73 7.74 -12.20
C ALA A 162 2.93 8.60 -11.22
N ALA A 163 3.32 9.86 -11.07
CA ALA A 163 2.49 10.85 -10.38
C ALA A 163 1.10 10.92 -11.01
N ALA A 164 0.10 11.28 -10.22
CA ALA A 164 -1.22 11.59 -10.77
C ALA A 164 -1.08 12.68 -11.83
N LYS A 165 -1.64 12.46 -13.01
CA LYS A 165 -1.78 13.54 -13.99
C LYS A 165 -2.83 14.51 -13.45
N LEU A 166 -2.41 15.71 -13.12
CA LEU A 166 -3.30 16.79 -12.74
C LEU A 166 -3.73 17.52 -14.00
N GLN A 167 -5.00 17.93 -14.02
CA GLN A 167 -5.56 18.77 -15.07
C GLN A 167 -6.05 20.07 -14.43
N THR A 168 -5.74 21.18 -15.05
CA THR A 168 -6.42 22.44 -14.74
C THR A 168 -7.70 22.49 -15.58
N ILE A 169 -8.85 22.63 -14.91
CA ILE A 169 -10.14 22.82 -15.57
C ILE A 169 -10.52 24.27 -15.36
N THR A 170 -10.70 25.01 -16.48
CA THR A 170 -11.25 26.36 -16.45
C THR A 170 -12.70 26.27 -16.84
N ILE A 171 -13.58 26.69 -15.94
CA ILE A 171 -15.02 26.81 -16.22
C ILE A 171 -15.28 28.28 -16.57
N GLY A 172 -15.91 28.52 -17.72
CA GLY A 172 -16.25 29.88 -18.20
C GLY A 172 -17.29 30.57 -17.32
N PRO A 173 -17.74 31.76 -17.68
CA PRO A 173 -18.78 32.44 -16.94
C PRO A 173 -20.01 31.55 -16.75
N VAL A 174 -20.41 31.35 -15.51
CA VAL A 174 -21.53 30.50 -15.10
C VAL A 174 -22.44 31.26 -14.14
N SER A 175 -23.67 30.79 -13.96
CA SER A 175 -24.56 31.36 -12.96
C SER A 175 -24.02 31.19 -11.54
N GLN A 176 -24.50 32.01 -10.58
CA GLN A 176 -24.15 31.84 -9.18
C GLN A 176 -24.46 30.43 -8.67
N GLY A 177 -25.63 29.88 -9.05
CA GLY A 177 -26.02 28.53 -8.61
C GLY A 177 -25.10 27.44 -9.11
N ASP A 178 -24.59 27.55 -10.35
CA ASP A 178 -23.60 26.59 -10.88
C ASP A 178 -22.25 26.73 -10.18
N ALA A 179 -21.84 27.98 -9.89
CA ALA A 179 -20.61 28.25 -9.16
C ALA A 179 -20.68 27.65 -7.73
N ASP A 180 -21.81 27.78 -7.05
CA ASP A 180 -22.06 27.20 -5.73
C ASP A 180 -22.05 25.68 -5.76
N ALA A 181 -22.65 25.06 -6.79
CA ALA A 181 -22.61 23.60 -6.97
C ALA A 181 -21.18 23.07 -7.18
N VAL A 182 -20.39 23.75 -8.02
CA VAL A 182 -18.97 23.39 -8.22
C VAL A 182 -18.18 23.57 -6.93
N LYS A 183 -18.42 24.67 -6.19
CA LYS A 183 -17.77 24.89 -4.90
C LYS A 183 -18.10 23.79 -3.89
N ALA A 184 -19.36 23.41 -3.76
CA ALA A 184 -19.80 22.35 -2.86
C ALA A 184 -19.12 21.00 -3.18
N LEU A 185 -18.98 20.67 -4.47
CA LEU A 185 -18.25 19.49 -4.91
C LEU A 185 -16.75 19.56 -4.52
N CYS A 186 -16.14 20.73 -4.72
CA CYS A 186 -14.73 20.94 -4.36
C CYS A 186 -14.51 20.85 -2.85
N ASP A 187 -15.42 21.39 -2.04
CA ASP A 187 -15.39 21.29 -0.59
C ASP A 187 -15.51 19.83 -0.12
N ALA A 188 -16.46 19.09 -0.66
CA ALA A 188 -16.67 17.67 -0.37
C ALA A 188 -15.45 16.79 -0.72
N ARG A 189 -14.62 17.24 -1.66
CA ARG A 189 -13.39 16.58 -2.09
C ARG A 189 -12.13 17.15 -1.43
N GLY A 190 -12.24 18.11 -0.52
CA GLY A 190 -11.13 18.78 0.13
C GLY A 190 -10.28 19.68 -0.77
N LEU A 191 -10.73 19.96 -2.00
CA LEU A 191 -9.95 20.73 -2.98
C LEU A 191 -9.85 22.20 -2.59
N THR A 192 -10.88 22.77 -1.97
CA THR A 192 -10.86 24.14 -1.46
C THR A 192 -9.84 24.30 -0.33
N ALA A 193 -9.84 23.37 0.64
CA ALA A 193 -8.89 23.39 1.74
C ALA A 193 -7.43 23.17 1.28
N ALA A 194 -7.25 22.46 0.17
CA ALA A 194 -5.94 22.26 -0.45
C ALA A 194 -5.50 23.45 -1.35
N GLY A 195 -6.30 24.51 -1.47
CA GLY A 195 -5.99 25.66 -2.33
C GLY A 195 -6.10 25.39 -3.84
N LEU A 196 -6.76 24.28 -4.21
CA LEU A 196 -6.91 23.83 -5.60
C LEU A 196 -8.19 24.33 -6.28
N TYR A 197 -9.03 25.07 -5.54
CA TYR A 197 -10.23 25.74 -6.05
C TYR A 197 -10.13 27.24 -5.80
N THR A 198 -10.35 28.01 -6.85
CA THR A 198 -10.48 29.47 -6.77
C THR A 198 -11.61 29.94 -7.70
N SER A 199 -12.34 30.95 -7.30
CA SER A 199 -13.36 31.61 -8.13
C SER A 199 -13.21 33.11 -8.06
N LYS A 200 -13.61 33.82 -9.12
CA LYS A 200 -13.68 35.29 -9.19
C LYS A 200 -14.90 35.73 -9.99
N TRP A 201 -15.48 36.84 -9.61
CA TRP A 201 -16.48 37.53 -10.42
C TRP A 201 -15.85 38.13 -11.67
N VAL A 202 -16.58 38.13 -12.78
CA VAL A 202 -16.22 38.75 -14.04
C VAL A 202 -17.32 39.73 -14.45
#